data_a9efc36ec2c6db7d768ce7bcd0d8576b
#
_entry.id   a9efc36ec2c6db7d768ce7bcd0d8576b
#
_cell.length_a   1.000
_cell.length_b   1.000
_cell.length_c   1.000
_cell.angle_alpha   90.00
_cell.angle_beta   90.00
_cell.angle_gamma   90.00
#
_symmetry.space_group_name_H-M   'P 1'
#
loop_
_entity.id
_entity.type
_entity.pdbx_description
1 polymer ?
#
loop_
_entity_poly.entity_id
_entity_poly.type
_entity_poly.pdbx_seq_one_letter_code
_entity_poly.pdbx_strand_id
1 'polypeptide(L)'
;MANVWRLIAHHDDPAGVVNLIRKTGQIRIGWGDVGDLSRSSYCSAREISQAIWHVYPGLTNFRFGGASLWRFYHEMQEGDLVIVSSKQGRQLTVEVTGPYQWQSAPGPAPLTPDYQHFRTVSLTGLDPDTVFAQAGGMAAGENSRWTLFRCANPVIP
;
A
#
# COMPACT_ATOMS: atom_id res chain seq x y z
N MET A 1 8.08 -0.64 -18.63
CA MET A 1 8.72 -0.21 -17.37
C MET A 1 7.70 -0.25 -16.24
N ALA A 2 8.12 -0.59 -15.05
CA ALA A 2 7.25 -0.69 -13.88
C ALA A 2 7.45 0.54 -12.97
N ASN A 3 6.35 1.16 -12.53
CA ASN A 3 6.42 2.10 -11.42
C ASN A 3 6.81 1.36 -10.14
N VAL A 4 7.45 2.07 -9.24
CA VAL A 4 7.89 1.52 -7.95
C VAL A 4 7.21 2.29 -6.82
N TRP A 5 6.60 1.53 -5.91
CA TRP A 5 5.89 2.05 -4.74
C TRP A 5 6.57 1.58 -3.47
N ARG A 6 6.51 2.36 -2.41
CA ARG A 6 6.91 1.94 -1.07
C ARG A 6 5.67 1.88 -0.18
N LEU A 7 5.39 0.70 0.36
CA LEU A 7 4.29 0.44 1.26
C LEU A 7 4.81 0.15 2.67
N ILE A 8 4.32 0.89 3.67
CA ILE A 8 4.51 0.51 5.07
C ILE A 8 3.46 -0.54 5.39
N ALA A 9 3.92 -1.79 5.59
CA ALA A 9 3.00 -2.90 5.78
C ALA A 9 2.39 -2.93 7.19
N HIS A 10 3.21 -2.83 8.22
CA HIS A 10 2.77 -2.78 9.61
C HIS A 10 3.96 -2.42 10.51
N HIS A 11 3.70 -1.71 11.60
CA HIS A 11 4.78 -1.24 12.47
C HIS A 11 5.18 -2.26 13.54
N ASP A 12 4.26 -3.10 13.99
CA ASP A 12 4.45 -3.89 15.22
C ASP A 12 5.01 -5.28 14.98
N ASP A 13 4.80 -5.88 13.79
CA ASP A 13 5.27 -7.23 13.48
C ASP A 13 5.70 -7.36 12.02
N PRO A 14 6.86 -6.77 11.65
CA PRO A 14 7.33 -6.83 10.26
C PRO A 14 7.54 -8.25 9.73
N ALA A 15 8.12 -9.12 10.53
CA ALA A 15 8.38 -10.52 10.13
C ALA A 15 7.07 -11.27 9.90
N GLY A 16 6.06 -11.08 10.78
CA GLY A 16 4.75 -11.68 10.63
C GLY A 16 4.03 -11.21 9.36
N VAL A 17 4.15 -9.93 9.01
CA VAL A 17 3.55 -9.38 7.78
C VAL A 17 4.24 -9.93 6.55
N VAL A 18 5.57 -10.01 6.53
CA VAL A 18 6.31 -10.62 5.41
C VAL A 18 5.88 -12.09 5.21
N ASN A 19 5.76 -12.84 6.30
CA ASN A 19 5.29 -14.23 6.24
C ASN A 19 3.85 -14.31 5.72
N LEU A 20 2.99 -13.39 6.13
CA LEU A 20 1.60 -13.31 5.63
C LEU A 20 1.57 -13.05 4.11
N ILE A 21 2.37 -12.12 3.62
CA ILE A 21 2.48 -11.84 2.18
C ILE A 21 2.96 -13.08 1.42
N ARG A 22 4.00 -13.76 1.93
CA ARG A 22 4.50 -15.00 1.32
C ARG A 22 3.44 -16.09 1.29
N LYS A 23 2.63 -16.20 2.34
CA LYS A 23 1.59 -17.22 2.46
C LYS A 23 0.37 -16.93 1.58
N THR A 24 -0.07 -15.67 1.55
CA THR A 24 -1.33 -15.28 0.89
C THR A 24 -1.17 -14.77 -0.54
N GLY A 25 0.02 -14.29 -0.91
CA GLY A 25 0.22 -13.59 -2.18
C GLY A 25 -0.56 -12.28 -2.26
N GLN A 26 -0.73 -11.58 -1.13
CA GLN A 26 -1.49 -10.34 -1.07
C GLN A 26 -0.73 -9.28 -0.28
N ILE A 27 -0.81 -8.03 -0.75
CA ILE A 27 -0.46 -6.85 0.04
C ILE A 27 -1.75 -6.14 0.45
N ARG A 28 -1.73 -5.51 1.62
CA ARG A 28 -2.92 -4.90 2.23
C ARG A 28 -2.63 -3.51 2.76
N ILE A 29 -3.67 -2.70 2.83
CA ILE A 29 -3.62 -1.35 3.39
C ILE A 29 -4.85 -1.16 4.29
N GLY A 30 -4.73 -0.27 5.28
CA GLY A 30 -5.76 -0.02 6.28
C GLY A 30 -6.93 0.85 5.80
N TRP A 31 -7.66 1.40 6.76
CA TRP A 31 -8.85 2.22 6.56
C TRP A 31 -9.99 1.46 5.85
N GLY A 32 -10.14 0.17 6.16
CA GLY A 32 -11.12 -0.69 5.50
C GLY A 32 -12.57 -0.27 5.68
N ASP A 33 -12.88 0.42 6.78
CA ASP A 33 -14.26 0.84 7.08
C ASP A 33 -14.80 1.93 6.14
N VAL A 34 -13.96 2.54 5.30
CA VAL A 34 -14.46 3.41 4.22
C VAL A 34 -15.15 2.61 3.12
N GLY A 35 -15.01 1.29 3.12
CA GLY A 35 -15.67 0.39 2.18
C GLY A 35 -14.92 0.21 0.88
N ASP A 36 -15.56 -0.48 -0.05
CA ASP A 36 -15.02 -0.80 -1.36
C ASP A 36 -14.90 0.46 -2.22
N LEU A 37 -13.66 0.88 -2.50
CA LEU A 37 -13.39 2.10 -3.28
C LEU A 37 -13.84 1.97 -4.72
N SER A 38 -13.91 0.75 -5.28
CA SER A 38 -14.34 0.51 -6.66
C SER A 38 -15.86 0.73 -6.85
N ARG A 39 -16.63 0.69 -5.77
CA ARG A 39 -18.08 0.92 -5.77
C ARG A 39 -18.45 2.32 -5.34
N SER A 40 -17.51 3.10 -4.87
CA SER A 40 -17.73 4.45 -4.38
C SER A 40 -17.53 5.46 -5.51
N SER A 41 -18.14 6.63 -5.39
CA SER A 41 -18.02 7.69 -6.39
C SER A 41 -16.88 8.66 -6.11
N TYR A 42 -15.84 8.21 -5.39
CA TYR A 42 -14.69 9.05 -5.09
C TYR A 42 -13.89 9.39 -6.35
N CYS A 43 -13.65 10.68 -6.54
CA CYS A 43 -12.93 11.20 -7.71
C CYS A 43 -11.52 11.69 -7.37
N SER A 44 -11.14 11.69 -6.09
CA SER A 44 -9.85 12.23 -5.65
C SER A 44 -9.43 11.67 -4.29
N ALA A 45 -8.13 11.80 -3.99
CA ALA A 45 -7.59 11.50 -2.67
C ALA A 45 -8.25 12.32 -1.56
N ARG A 46 -8.59 13.58 -1.85
CA ARG A 46 -9.26 14.46 -0.89
C ARG A 46 -10.62 13.93 -0.46
N GLU A 47 -11.43 13.42 -1.39
CA GLU A 47 -12.74 12.85 -1.07
C GLU A 47 -12.59 11.60 -0.20
N ILE A 48 -11.60 10.76 -0.47
CA ILE A 48 -11.30 9.60 0.38
C ILE A 48 -10.85 10.05 1.78
N SER A 49 -10.01 11.07 1.87
CA SER A 49 -9.61 11.64 3.17
C SER A 49 -10.81 12.15 3.98
N GLN A 50 -11.77 12.78 3.33
CA GLN A 50 -13.01 13.22 3.98
C GLN A 50 -13.83 12.03 4.48
N ALA A 51 -13.93 10.95 3.70
CA ALA A 51 -14.59 9.72 4.11
C ALA A 51 -13.89 9.07 5.32
N ILE A 52 -12.57 9.04 5.34
CA ILE A 52 -11.79 8.53 6.48
C ILE A 52 -12.11 9.36 7.72
N TRP A 53 -12.15 10.67 7.61
CA TRP A 53 -12.44 11.55 8.74
C TRP A 53 -13.83 11.31 9.33
N HIS A 54 -14.82 11.02 8.49
CA HIS A 54 -16.18 10.67 8.94
C HIS A 54 -16.24 9.31 9.64
N VAL A 55 -15.55 8.31 9.10
CA VAL A 55 -15.60 6.93 9.60
C VAL A 55 -14.70 6.74 10.83
N TYR A 56 -13.59 7.45 10.89
CA TYR A 56 -12.62 7.38 11.98
C TYR A 56 -12.51 8.74 12.69
N PRO A 57 -13.53 9.16 13.45
CA PRO A 57 -13.51 10.46 14.10
C PRO A 57 -12.35 10.57 15.10
N GLY A 58 -11.63 11.69 15.04
CA GLY A 58 -10.46 11.92 15.90
C GLY A 58 -9.13 11.42 15.32
N LEU A 59 -9.14 10.77 14.15
CA LEU A 59 -7.91 10.37 13.49
C LEU A 59 -7.20 11.61 12.92
N THR A 60 -5.98 11.88 13.38
CA THR A 60 -5.24 13.09 13.01
C THR A 60 -4.53 12.98 11.65
N ASN A 61 -4.28 11.76 11.18
CA ASN A 61 -3.56 11.50 9.94
C ASN A 61 -4.46 11.10 8.76
N PHE A 62 -5.75 11.44 8.80
CA PHE A 62 -6.71 11.07 7.77
C PHE A 62 -6.30 11.54 6.36
N ARG A 63 -5.61 12.67 6.25
CA ARG A 63 -5.11 13.20 4.97
C ARG A 63 -4.09 12.26 4.31
N PHE A 64 -3.28 11.58 5.11
CA PHE A 64 -2.29 10.62 4.61
C PHE A 64 -2.98 9.33 4.13
N GLY A 65 -4.07 8.96 4.77
CA GLY A 65 -4.88 7.82 4.39
C GLY A 65 -5.52 8.01 3.01
N GLY A 66 -6.08 9.18 2.74
CA GLY A 66 -6.69 9.47 1.44
C GLY A 66 -5.71 9.38 0.29
N ALA A 67 -4.52 9.97 0.44
CA ALA A 67 -3.46 9.89 -0.56
C ALA A 67 -3.01 8.43 -0.79
N SER A 68 -2.80 7.69 0.30
CA SER A 68 -2.36 6.29 0.21
C SER A 68 -3.41 5.39 -0.43
N LEU A 69 -4.68 5.51 -0.05
CA LEU A 69 -5.76 4.71 -0.63
C LEU A 69 -6.01 5.04 -2.09
N TRP A 70 -5.96 6.32 -2.47
CA TRP A 70 -6.12 6.74 -3.86
C TRP A 70 -5.06 6.08 -4.75
N ARG A 71 -3.80 6.08 -4.31
CA ARG A 71 -2.70 5.43 -5.03
C ARG A 71 -2.88 3.92 -5.10
N PHE A 72 -3.23 3.30 -4.01
CA PHE A 72 -3.41 1.86 -3.92
C PHE A 72 -4.54 1.36 -4.82
N TYR A 73 -5.63 2.11 -4.87
CA TYR A 73 -6.80 1.80 -5.68
C TYR A 73 -6.67 2.25 -7.13
N HIS A 74 -6.32 3.52 -7.35
CA HIS A 74 -6.49 4.16 -8.68
C HIS A 74 -5.21 4.21 -9.50
N GLU A 75 -4.07 4.48 -8.87
CA GLU A 75 -2.82 4.73 -9.62
C GLU A 75 -1.94 3.49 -9.77
N MET A 76 -1.90 2.60 -8.77
CA MET A 76 -1.12 1.38 -8.83
C MET A 76 -1.69 0.44 -9.88
N GLN A 77 -0.82 -0.14 -10.71
CA GLN A 77 -1.20 -0.99 -11.83
C GLN A 77 -0.55 -2.37 -11.73
N GLU A 78 -1.14 -3.34 -12.40
CA GLU A 78 -0.51 -4.65 -12.59
C GLU A 78 0.83 -4.48 -13.30
N GLY A 79 1.83 -5.20 -12.84
CA GLY A 79 3.22 -5.06 -13.30
C GLY A 79 4.05 -4.09 -12.49
N ASP A 80 3.45 -3.24 -11.67
CA ASP A 80 4.19 -2.35 -10.78
C ASP A 80 4.92 -3.14 -9.68
N LEU A 81 6.04 -2.61 -9.22
CA LEU A 81 6.77 -3.14 -8.08
C LEU A 81 6.39 -2.42 -6.80
N VAL A 82 6.28 -3.16 -5.71
CA VAL A 82 6.03 -2.61 -4.38
C VAL A 82 7.12 -3.04 -3.42
N ILE A 83 7.79 -2.08 -2.83
CA ILE A 83 8.75 -2.31 -1.75
C ILE A 83 7.98 -2.29 -0.44
N VAL A 84 7.89 -3.44 0.20
CA VAL A 84 7.26 -3.57 1.51
C VAL A 84 8.27 -3.20 2.58
N SER A 85 7.93 -2.23 3.39
CA SER A 85 8.82 -1.59 4.36
C SER A 85 8.21 -1.57 5.76
N SER A 86 9.07 -1.41 6.76
CA SER A 86 8.70 -1.24 8.16
C SER A 86 9.70 -0.33 8.86
N LYS A 87 9.56 -0.15 10.18
CA LYS A 87 10.55 0.56 11.00
C LYS A 87 11.94 -0.10 10.96
N GLN A 88 12.00 -1.40 10.66
CA GLN A 88 13.25 -2.16 10.58
C GLN A 88 13.92 -2.06 9.20
N GLY A 89 13.35 -1.29 8.28
CA GLY A 89 13.86 -1.10 6.94
C GLY A 89 13.00 -1.74 5.86
N ARG A 90 13.54 -1.82 4.67
CA ARG A 90 12.90 -2.43 3.50
C ARG A 90 13.04 -3.95 3.59
N GLN A 91 11.93 -4.67 3.48
CA GLN A 91 11.87 -6.10 3.79
C GLN A 91 11.75 -6.97 2.54
N LEU A 92 11.02 -6.52 1.53
CA LEU A 92 10.59 -7.38 0.45
C LEU A 92 10.23 -6.53 -0.78
N THR A 93 10.46 -7.07 -1.97
CA THR A 93 9.93 -6.50 -3.23
C THR A 93 8.97 -7.49 -3.85
N VAL A 94 7.77 -7.03 -4.17
CA VAL A 94 6.73 -7.82 -4.83
C VAL A 94 6.27 -7.12 -6.11
N GLU A 95 5.72 -7.90 -7.04
CA GLU A 95 5.09 -7.39 -8.25
C GLU A 95 3.56 -7.50 -8.13
N VAL A 96 2.86 -6.44 -8.48
CA VAL A 96 1.39 -6.43 -8.49
C VAL A 96 0.90 -7.28 -9.66
N THR A 97 0.07 -8.27 -9.37
CA THR A 97 -0.45 -9.22 -10.37
C THR A 97 -1.98 -9.19 -10.51
N GLY A 98 -2.67 -8.39 -9.72
CA GLY A 98 -4.12 -8.31 -9.77
C GLY A 98 -4.67 -6.92 -9.50
N PRO A 99 -5.96 -6.71 -9.74
CA PRO A 99 -6.62 -5.43 -9.50
C PRO A 99 -6.82 -5.18 -8.01
N TYR A 100 -7.20 -3.94 -7.68
CA TYR A 100 -7.67 -3.58 -6.35
C TYR A 100 -8.88 -4.42 -5.96
N GLN A 101 -8.89 -4.89 -4.71
CA GLN A 101 -10.01 -5.63 -4.12
C GLN A 101 -10.26 -5.16 -2.68
N TRP A 102 -11.49 -5.37 -2.23
CA TRP A 102 -11.91 -5.12 -0.86
C TRP A 102 -12.72 -6.31 -0.36
N GLN A 103 -12.56 -6.65 0.92
CA GLN A 103 -13.35 -7.70 1.57
C GLN A 103 -14.09 -7.15 2.78
N SER A 104 -15.33 -7.61 3.00
CA SER A 104 -16.11 -7.25 4.18
C SER A 104 -15.62 -7.94 5.45
N ALA A 105 -15.02 -9.13 5.31
CA ALA A 105 -14.40 -9.84 6.41
C ALA A 105 -13.22 -9.06 6.99
N PRO A 106 -12.93 -9.21 8.30
CA PRO A 106 -11.75 -8.60 8.91
C PRO A 106 -10.46 -8.98 8.19
N GLY A 107 -9.50 -8.05 8.17
CA GLY A 107 -8.14 -8.34 7.69
C GLY A 107 -7.48 -9.42 8.54
N PRO A 108 -6.56 -10.20 7.95
CA PRO A 108 -5.90 -11.32 8.65
C PRO A 108 -4.85 -10.84 9.64
N ALA A 109 -4.74 -11.54 10.77
CA ALA A 109 -3.63 -11.32 11.69
C ALA A 109 -2.28 -11.60 10.98
N PRO A 110 -1.18 -10.89 11.31
CA PRO A 110 -1.02 -9.92 12.39
C PRO A 110 -1.50 -8.51 12.09
N LEU A 111 -2.11 -8.27 10.94
CA LEU A 111 -2.70 -6.99 10.59
C LEU A 111 -3.95 -6.73 11.43
N THR A 112 -4.30 -5.46 11.61
CA THR A 112 -5.54 -5.08 12.28
C THR A 112 -6.75 -5.38 11.39
N PRO A 113 -7.98 -5.52 11.97
CA PRO A 113 -9.15 -5.91 11.19
C PRO A 113 -9.51 -4.96 10.04
N ASP A 114 -9.11 -3.69 10.10
CA ASP A 114 -9.41 -2.71 9.06
C ASP A 114 -8.51 -2.82 7.81
N TYR A 115 -7.58 -3.78 7.75
CA TYR A 115 -6.76 -4.05 6.57
C TYR A 115 -7.55 -4.90 5.55
N GLN A 116 -8.62 -4.31 5.03
CA GLN A 116 -9.60 -4.96 4.16
C GLN A 116 -9.40 -4.66 2.67
N HIS A 117 -8.62 -3.63 2.34
CA HIS A 117 -8.19 -3.36 0.96
C HIS A 117 -6.98 -4.22 0.64
N PHE A 118 -6.97 -4.88 -0.52
CA PHE A 118 -5.83 -5.70 -0.90
C PHE A 118 -5.64 -5.80 -2.41
N ARG A 119 -4.45 -6.24 -2.80
CA ARG A 119 -4.09 -6.58 -4.17
C ARG A 119 -3.26 -7.84 -4.16
N THR A 120 -3.46 -8.69 -5.16
CA THR A 120 -2.62 -9.87 -5.33
C THR A 120 -1.26 -9.48 -5.89
N VAL A 121 -0.24 -10.18 -5.42
CA VAL A 121 1.16 -9.95 -5.79
C VAL A 121 1.90 -11.26 -5.96
N SER A 122 3.04 -11.21 -6.63
CA SER A 122 4.01 -12.28 -6.67
C SER A 122 5.34 -11.83 -6.07
N LEU A 123 6.08 -12.78 -5.49
CA LEU A 123 7.41 -12.54 -4.97
C LEU A 123 8.39 -12.41 -6.15
N THR A 124 9.27 -11.40 -6.11
CA THR A 124 10.22 -11.16 -7.20
C THR A 124 11.60 -11.69 -6.93
N GLY A 125 11.99 -11.83 -5.67
CA GLY A 125 13.36 -12.11 -5.27
C GLY A 125 14.32 -10.92 -5.44
N LEU A 126 13.82 -9.76 -5.87
CA LEU A 126 14.64 -8.56 -6.02
C LEU A 126 14.94 -7.95 -4.65
N ASP A 127 16.19 -7.51 -4.47
CA ASP A 127 16.60 -6.83 -3.24
C ASP A 127 15.89 -5.46 -3.12
N PRO A 128 15.13 -5.22 -2.03
CA PRO A 128 14.35 -4.00 -1.92
C PRO A 128 15.19 -2.72 -1.83
N ASP A 129 16.38 -2.77 -1.23
CA ASP A 129 17.26 -1.60 -1.16
C ASP A 129 17.82 -1.26 -2.54
N THR A 130 18.19 -2.26 -3.33
CA THR A 130 18.64 -2.09 -4.71
C THR A 130 17.54 -1.48 -5.57
N VAL A 131 16.33 -2.01 -5.50
CA VAL A 131 15.19 -1.48 -6.26
C VAL A 131 14.88 -0.04 -5.88
N PHE A 132 14.90 0.27 -4.59
CA PHE A 132 14.67 1.64 -4.11
C PHE A 132 15.71 2.62 -4.67
N ALA A 133 16.99 2.24 -4.66
CA ALA A 133 18.07 3.06 -5.22
C ALA A 133 17.92 3.26 -6.73
N GLN A 134 17.62 2.19 -7.47
CA GLN A 134 17.40 2.25 -8.91
C GLN A 134 16.22 3.13 -9.29
N ALA A 135 15.19 3.13 -8.46
CA ALA A 135 14.01 3.98 -8.65
C ALA A 135 14.23 5.44 -8.21
N GLY A 136 15.42 5.79 -7.74
CA GLY A 136 15.76 7.16 -7.36
C GLY A 136 15.15 7.63 -6.04
N GLY A 137 14.72 6.70 -5.19
CA GLY A 137 14.10 7.03 -3.91
C GLY A 137 12.69 7.62 -4.07
N MET A 138 12.23 8.33 -3.04
CA MET A 138 10.90 8.94 -3.03
C MET A 138 10.77 10.02 -4.09
N ALA A 139 9.67 10.02 -4.84
CA ALA A 139 9.38 11.04 -5.84
C ALA A 139 9.15 12.42 -5.21
N ALA A 140 9.44 13.48 -5.97
CA ALA A 140 9.12 14.83 -5.55
C ALA A 140 7.60 14.98 -5.34
N GLY A 141 7.21 15.70 -4.29
CA GLY A 141 5.81 15.92 -3.93
C GLY A 141 5.19 14.80 -3.12
N GLU A 142 5.89 13.66 -2.95
CA GLU A 142 5.44 12.59 -2.06
C GLU A 142 5.89 12.87 -0.63
N ASN A 143 5.32 12.13 0.33
CA ASN A 143 5.62 12.29 1.75
C ASN A 143 6.02 10.96 2.36
N SER A 144 7.17 10.91 3.02
CA SER A 144 7.69 9.70 3.68
C SER A 144 6.79 9.20 4.82
N ARG A 145 5.92 10.04 5.36
CA ARG A 145 4.94 9.67 6.39
C ARG A 145 3.70 8.96 5.83
N TRP A 146 3.49 9.03 4.51
CA TRP A 146 2.39 8.30 3.90
C TRP A 146 2.64 6.79 4.00
N THR A 147 1.58 6.04 4.19
CA THR A 147 1.64 4.57 4.17
C THR A 147 2.12 4.06 2.81
N LEU A 148 1.72 4.73 1.74
CA LEU A 148 2.10 4.40 0.38
C LEU A 148 2.58 5.66 -0.35
N PHE A 149 3.80 5.63 -0.88
CA PHE A 149 4.28 6.68 -1.76
C PHE A 149 4.90 6.10 -3.04
N ARG A 150 5.01 6.93 -4.07
CA ARG A 150 5.63 6.58 -5.33
C ARG A 150 7.12 6.92 -5.31
N CYS A 151 7.95 6.07 -5.88
CA CYS A 151 9.35 6.36 -6.13
C CYS A 151 9.51 7.24 -7.39
N ALA A 152 10.69 7.88 -7.51
CA ALA A 152 10.92 8.92 -8.51
C ALA A 152 10.85 8.42 -9.95
N ASN A 153 11.41 7.24 -10.22
CA ASN A 153 11.55 6.73 -11.57
C ASN A 153 11.03 5.29 -11.66
N PRO A 154 10.40 4.93 -12.81
CA PRO A 154 10.13 3.52 -13.08
C PRO A 154 11.42 2.76 -13.32
N VAL A 155 11.34 1.44 -13.15
CA VAL A 155 12.45 0.54 -13.41
C VAL A 155 12.05 -0.53 -14.41
N ILE A 156 13.03 -1.18 -15.03
CA ILE A 156 12.84 -2.40 -15.82
C ILE A 156 12.89 -3.56 -14.83
N PRO A 157 11.78 -4.28 -14.65
CA PRO A 157 11.75 -5.36 -13.67
C PRO A 157 12.61 -6.55 -14.09
#